data_ec4870c725eeade5ace6027552008d17
#
_entry.id   ec4870c725eeade5ace6027552008d17
#
_cell.length_a   1.000
_cell.length_b   1.000
_cell.length_c   1.000
_cell.angle_alpha   90.00
_cell.angle_beta   90.00
_cell.angle_gamma   90.00
#
_symmetry.space_group_name_H-M   'P 1'
#
loop_
_entity.id
_entity.type
_entity.pdbx_description
1 polymer ?
#
loop_
_entity_poly.entity_id
_entity_poly.type
_entity_poly.pdbx_seq_one_letter_code
_entity_poly.pdbx_strand_id
1 'polypeptide(L)'
;MIKSLTYKSLLTLMSLYVSLLTFSQNNNEKSSNHYFFKQNKGQWNPKVQFKAELNDGAMFLENQGITYHFEDKTFIRESHLSKRPIKEPTSKKGHVLRVNFKGSNQNPLISSTRKSPYYENYFLGNDKSKWASEVRVFNEVTYSNVYSNIDFKIYESYSNMKYDFIVSPGGNYKNIEIEYKGADDLYIENGVLYVKTTITDIIENKPYAYQIIDGEKIKVKCNFKLQKNILKFSLPNGYDKTKELIIDPVLIFSSYSGSTADNFGFTATYDTLGQTYGAGIIFGTGYPTTIGAYDRTYNPGPTSITTVDVAISKYNANGSV
;
A
#
# COMPACT_ATOMS: atom_id res chain seq x y z
N MET A 1 -63.38 -28.41 -13.54
CA MET A 1 -62.05 -28.96 -13.13
C MET A 1 -60.91 -28.12 -13.67
N ILE A 2 -61.03 -26.77 -13.68
CA ILE A 2 -60.00 -25.86 -14.24
C ILE A 2 -59.52 -24.79 -13.21
N LYS A 3 -60.08 -24.72 -12.00
CA LYS A 3 -59.74 -23.70 -11.00
C LYS A 3 -58.64 -24.10 -9.98
N SER A 4 -58.15 -25.35 -9.98
CA SER A 4 -57.16 -25.79 -8.98
C SER A 4 -55.71 -25.79 -9.49
N LEU A 5 -55.51 -25.63 -10.81
CA LEU A 5 -54.13 -25.63 -11.41
C LEU A 5 -53.43 -24.27 -11.34
N THR A 6 -54.20 -23.19 -11.25
CA THR A 6 -53.65 -21.81 -11.25
C THR A 6 -53.05 -21.38 -9.90
N TYR A 7 -53.50 -21.96 -8.81
CA TYR A 7 -53.05 -21.59 -7.48
C TYR A 7 -51.69 -22.22 -7.11
N LYS A 8 -51.42 -23.45 -7.58
CA LYS A 8 -50.14 -24.14 -7.36
C LYS A 8 -49.04 -23.56 -8.23
N SER A 9 -49.34 -23.15 -9.45
CA SER A 9 -48.35 -22.49 -10.33
C SER A 9 -48.01 -21.07 -9.89
N LEU A 10 -48.94 -20.35 -9.25
CA LEU A 10 -48.66 -19.02 -8.69
C LEU A 10 -47.81 -19.10 -7.43
N LEU A 11 -48.00 -20.10 -6.56
CA LEU A 11 -47.17 -20.32 -5.38
C LEU A 11 -45.75 -20.75 -5.75
N THR A 12 -45.56 -21.56 -6.81
CA THR A 12 -44.23 -21.97 -7.28
C THR A 12 -43.48 -20.82 -7.95
N LEU A 13 -44.14 -19.96 -8.72
CA LEU A 13 -43.54 -18.72 -9.24
C LEU A 13 -43.21 -17.73 -8.14
N MET A 14 -44.04 -17.59 -7.11
CA MET A 14 -43.77 -16.71 -5.98
C MET A 14 -42.62 -17.21 -5.08
N SER A 15 -42.45 -18.52 -4.90
CA SER A 15 -41.32 -19.11 -4.20
C SER A 15 -40.00 -19.00 -4.99
N LEU A 16 -40.05 -19.07 -6.34
CA LEU A 16 -38.87 -18.79 -7.18
C LEU A 16 -38.49 -17.30 -7.16
N TYR A 17 -39.45 -16.39 -7.05
CA TYR A 17 -39.19 -14.95 -6.99
C TYR A 17 -38.59 -14.52 -5.63
N VAL A 18 -39.03 -15.16 -4.56
CA VAL A 18 -38.49 -14.92 -3.20
C VAL A 18 -37.08 -15.52 -3.05
N SER A 19 -36.76 -16.63 -3.70
CA SER A 19 -35.42 -17.19 -3.71
C SER A 19 -34.42 -16.39 -4.59
N LEU A 20 -34.89 -15.61 -5.55
CA LEU A 20 -34.06 -14.69 -6.34
C LEU A 20 -33.79 -13.35 -5.64
N LEU A 21 -34.59 -12.99 -4.62
CA LEU A 21 -34.39 -11.76 -3.84
C LEU A 21 -33.48 -11.95 -2.60
N THR A 22 -33.13 -13.19 -2.27
CA THR A 22 -32.22 -13.47 -1.14
C THR A 22 -30.76 -13.69 -1.55
N PHE A 23 -30.40 -13.50 -2.82
CA PHE A 23 -29.04 -13.14 -3.17
C PHE A 23 -28.81 -11.64 -2.90
N SER A 24 -29.04 -11.22 -1.66
CA SER A 24 -28.35 -10.08 -1.10
C SER A 24 -26.86 -10.42 -1.21
N GLN A 25 -26.19 -9.75 -2.13
CA GLN A 25 -24.74 -9.73 -2.16
C GLN A 25 -24.30 -9.22 -0.79
N ASN A 26 -23.96 -10.13 0.11
CA ASN A 26 -22.97 -9.85 1.12
C ASN A 26 -21.67 -9.64 0.38
N ASN A 27 -21.53 -8.47 -0.23
CA ASN A 27 -20.26 -7.86 -0.46
C ASN A 27 -19.70 -7.53 0.94
N ASN A 28 -19.26 -8.56 1.66
CA ASN A 28 -18.19 -8.39 2.61
C ASN A 28 -16.98 -7.97 1.77
N GLU A 29 -16.95 -6.70 1.38
CA GLU A 29 -15.71 -6.05 1.02
C GLU A 29 -14.82 -6.27 2.23
N LYS A 30 -13.92 -7.25 2.13
CA LYS A 30 -12.75 -7.33 2.99
C LYS A 30 -12.18 -5.93 2.96
N SER A 31 -12.08 -5.28 4.10
CA SER A 31 -11.33 -4.05 4.28
C SER A 31 -9.86 -4.40 4.02
N SER A 32 -9.50 -4.56 2.76
CA SER A 32 -8.11 -4.53 2.33
C SER A 32 -7.67 -3.08 2.52
N ASN A 33 -6.60 -2.85 3.24
CA ASN A 33 -5.99 -1.52 3.33
C ASN A 33 -5.57 -1.13 1.91
N HIS A 34 -6.42 -0.41 1.21
CA HIS A 34 -6.08 0.15 -0.08
C HIS A 34 -5.37 1.48 0.14
N TYR A 35 -4.19 1.63 -0.41
CA TYR A 35 -3.51 2.91 -0.46
C TYR A 35 -4.13 3.76 -1.56
N PHE A 36 -4.73 4.86 -1.16
CA PHE A 36 -5.39 5.77 -2.07
C PHE A 36 -4.67 7.10 -2.13
N PHE A 37 -4.50 7.61 -3.34
CA PHE A 37 -3.97 8.94 -3.59
C PHE A 37 -5.12 9.94 -3.65
N LYS A 38 -5.24 10.76 -2.60
CA LYS A 38 -6.24 11.81 -2.48
C LYS A 38 -5.72 13.08 -3.15
N GLN A 39 -6.48 13.61 -4.11
CA GLN A 39 -6.11 14.82 -4.85
C GLN A 39 -6.05 16.05 -3.94
N ASN A 40 -5.06 16.91 -4.11
CA ASN A 40 -5.06 18.24 -3.50
C ASN A 40 -5.93 19.21 -4.33
N LYS A 41 -6.97 19.75 -3.72
CA LYS A 41 -7.85 20.80 -4.28
C LYS A 41 -7.78 22.09 -3.46
N GLY A 42 -6.67 22.32 -2.73
CA GLY A 42 -6.43 23.48 -1.87
C GLY A 42 -6.50 23.19 -0.38
N GLN A 43 -6.92 21.99 0.03
CA GLN A 43 -7.00 21.62 1.44
C GLN A 43 -5.64 21.43 2.11
N TRP A 44 -4.56 21.28 1.33
CA TRP A 44 -3.19 21.13 1.82
C TRP A 44 -2.25 22.15 1.18
N ASN A 45 -0.98 22.11 1.57
CA ASN A 45 0.06 22.94 0.99
C ASN A 45 0.07 22.80 -0.54
N PRO A 46 0.17 23.92 -1.31
CA PRO A 46 0.15 23.90 -2.78
C PRO A 46 1.25 23.06 -3.44
N LYS A 47 2.35 22.76 -2.74
CA LYS A 47 3.41 21.87 -3.25
C LYS A 47 2.94 20.42 -3.36
N VAL A 48 1.96 20.02 -2.55
CA VAL A 48 1.41 18.67 -2.52
C VAL A 48 0.43 18.50 -3.67
N GLN A 49 0.61 17.50 -4.50
CA GLN A 49 -0.31 17.13 -5.58
C GLN A 49 -1.31 16.07 -5.10
N PHE A 50 -0.81 15.07 -4.38
CA PHE A 50 -1.61 13.99 -3.80
C PHE A 50 -1.11 13.65 -2.39
N LYS A 51 -2.02 13.14 -1.56
CA LYS A 51 -1.71 12.56 -0.25
C LYS A 51 -2.19 11.12 -0.21
N ALA A 52 -1.40 10.22 0.36
CA ALA A 52 -1.83 8.88 0.74
C ALA A 52 -1.63 8.67 2.24
N GLU A 53 -2.60 8.03 2.89
CA GLU A 53 -2.46 7.64 4.29
C GLU A 53 -1.60 6.38 4.38
N LEU A 54 -0.74 6.35 5.37
CA LEU A 54 0.08 5.21 5.76
C LEU A 54 -0.31 4.76 7.17
N ASN A 55 0.03 3.54 7.54
CA ASN A 55 -0.26 3.01 8.88
C ASN A 55 0.30 3.92 9.98
N ASP A 56 1.53 4.38 9.81
CA ASP A 56 2.22 5.22 10.79
C ASP A 56 2.41 6.66 10.32
N GLY A 57 1.46 7.19 9.53
CA GLY A 57 1.55 8.57 9.06
C GLY A 57 0.93 8.82 7.69
N ALA A 58 1.62 9.61 6.87
CA ALA A 58 1.15 9.96 5.54
C ALA A 58 2.31 10.14 4.56
N MET A 59 2.00 9.95 3.29
CA MET A 59 2.88 10.23 2.17
C MET A 59 2.29 11.36 1.33
N PHE A 60 3.11 12.31 0.96
CA PHE A 60 2.76 13.46 0.15
C PHE A 60 3.55 13.41 -1.15
N LEU A 61 2.83 13.34 -2.27
CA LEU A 61 3.42 13.40 -3.60
C LEU A 61 3.58 14.86 -4.01
N GLU A 62 4.79 15.26 -4.33
CA GLU A 62 5.16 16.61 -4.77
C GLU A 62 5.75 16.55 -6.18
N ASN A 63 5.93 17.68 -6.88
CA ASN A 63 6.41 17.68 -8.27
C ASN A 63 7.77 16.96 -8.46
N GLN A 64 8.66 17.04 -7.49
CA GLN A 64 10.02 16.54 -7.61
C GLN A 64 10.37 15.43 -6.60
N GLY A 65 9.35 14.77 -6.04
CA GLY A 65 9.59 13.71 -5.09
C GLY A 65 8.43 13.41 -4.17
N ILE A 66 8.76 12.78 -3.06
CA ILE A 66 7.81 12.28 -2.08
C ILE A 66 8.27 12.71 -0.70
N THR A 67 7.37 13.27 0.10
CA THR A 67 7.61 13.52 1.52
C THR A 67 6.79 12.54 2.35
N TYR A 68 7.46 11.77 3.19
CA TYR A 68 6.84 10.93 4.21
C TYR A 68 6.82 11.69 5.53
N HIS A 69 5.70 11.64 6.23
CA HIS A 69 5.54 12.11 7.58
C HIS A 69 5.06 10.94 8.43
N PHE A 70 5.92 10.42 9.27
CA PHE A 70 5.60 9.35 10.22
C PHE A 70 5.27 9.93 11.58
N GLU A 71 4.32 9.32 12.27
CA GLU A 71 3.86 9.73 13.60
C GLU A 71 3.94 8.53 14.56
N ASP A 72 4.45 8.78 15.76
CA ASP A 72 4.42 7.79 16.84
C ASP A 72 2.98 7.60 17.34
N LYS A 73 2.41 6.46 16.98
CA LYS A 73 1.06 6.05 17.37
C LYS A 73 1.04 5.13 18.59
N THR A 74 2.18 4.98 19.30
CA THR A 74 2.30 4.10 20.46
C THR A 74 1.24 4.41 21.50
N PHE A 75 0.99 5.70 21.78
CA PHE A 75 -0.06 6.10 22.71
C PHE A 75 -1.45 5.62 22.30
N ILE A 76 -1.81 5.75 21.03
CA ILE A 76 -3.12 5.29 20.52
C ILE A 76 -3.24 3.78 20.72
N ARG A 77 -2.20 3.02 20.36
CA ARG A 77 -2.13 1.57 20.54
C ARG A 77 -2.25 1.15 22.00
N GLU A 78 -1.50 1.82 22.88
CA GLU A 78 -1.54 1.56 24.32
C GLU A 78 -2.90 1.94 24.95
N SER A 79 -3.53 3.03 24.51
CA SER A 79 -4.85 3.46 24.99
C SER A 79 -5.95 2.44 24.67
N HIS A 80 -5.87 1.78 23.51
CA HIS A 80 -6.79 0.68 23.13
C HIS A 80 -6.59 -0.57 23.98
N LEU A 81 -5.35 -0.85 24.41
CA LEU A 81 -5.02 -2.03 25.22
C LEU A 81 -5.24 -1.84 26.71
N SER A 82 -5.26 -0.59 27.17
CA SER A 82 -5.40 -0.28 28.60
C SER A 82 -6.84 -0.31 29.07
N LYS A 83 -7.11 -1.03 30.15
CA LYS A 83 -8.40 -0.97 30.87
C LYS A 83 -8.57 0.34 31.66
N ARG A 84 -7.56 1.20 31.72
CA ARG A 84 -7.58 2.48 32.42
C ARG A 84 -7.30 3.60 31.43
N PRO A 85 -7.90 4.78 31.60
CA PRO A 85 -7.57 5.94 30.79
C PRO A 85 -6.08 6.25 30.90
N ILE A 86 -5.37 6.32 29.78
CA ILE A 86 -3.98 6.75 29.70
C ILE A 86 -4.00 8.23 29.37
N LYS A 87 -3.18 9.03 30.07
CA LYS A 87 -3.06 10.46 29.78
C LYS A 87 -2.40 10.67 28.44
N GLU A 88 -3.06 11.42 27.55
CA GLU A 88 -2.49 11.80 26.26
C GLU A 88 -1.15 12.53 26.44
N PRO A 89 -0.10 12.16 25.69
CA PRO A 89 1.19 12.83 25.77
C PRO A 89 1.06 14.30 25.34
N THR A 90 1.77 15.17 26.03
CA THR A 90 1.77 16.62 25.75
C THR A 90 2.46 16.96 24.42
N SER A 91 3.25 16.05 23.87
CA SER A 91 3.90 16.18 22.56
C SER A 91 3.86 14.85 21.81
N LYS A 92 3.60 14.92 20.51
CA LYS A 92 3.68 13.75 19.62
C LYS A 92 5.04 13.75 18.93
N LYS A 93 5.69 12.59 18.90
CA LYS A 93 6.92 12.42 18.14
C LYS A 93 6.56 12.15 16.68
N GLY A 94 7.31 12.73 15.78
CA GLY A 94 7.17 12.52 14.35
C GLY A 94 8.52 12.49 13.65
N HIS A 95 8.55 11.92 12.47
CA HIS A 95 9.74 11.86 11.62
C HIS A 95 9.36 12.26 10.20
N VAL A 96 10.17 13.15 9.58
CA VAL A 96 9.97 13.55 8.19
C VAL A 96 11.12 13.04 7.34
N LEU A 97 10.79 12.19 6.36
CA LEU A 97 11.72 11.72 5.34
C LEU A 97 11.34 12.31 3.98
N ARG A 98 12.29 12.92 3.28
CA ARG A 98 12.10 13.39 1.90
C ARG A 98 12.87 12.53 0.92
N VAL A 99 12.19 12.08 -0.10
CA VAL A 99 12.71 11.30 -1.23
C VAL A 99 12.62 12.18 -2.47
N ASN A 100 13.74 12.80 -2.86
CA ASN A 100 13.79 13.77 -3.94
C ASN A 100 14.31 13.12 -5.23
N PHE A 101 13.67 13.38 -6.34
CA PHE A 101 14.14 13.01 -7.68
C PHE A 101 15.17 14.07 -8.14
N LYS A 102 16.45 13.82 -7.89
CA LYS A 102 17.52 14.79 -8.12
C LYS A 102 17.72 15.02 -9.61
N GLY A 103 17.75 16.30 -10.03
CA GLY A 103 17.89 16.67 -11.44
C GLY A 103 16.68 16.36 -12.31
N SER A 104 15.53 16.04 -11.68
CA SER A 104 14.27 15.81 -12.39
C SER A 104 13.68 17.08 -12.98
N ASN A 105 12.70 16.90 -13.86
CA ASN A 105 11.84 17.97 -14.34
C ASN A 105 11.13 18.64 -13.14
N GLN A 106 11.19 19.97 -13.10
CA GLN A 106 10.58 20.73 -12.00
C GLN A 106 9.07 20.77 -12.06
N ASN A 107 8.51 20.64 -13.25
CA ASN A 107 7.07 20.68 -13.51
C ASN A 107 6.65 19.51 -14.45
N PRO A 108 6.76 18.24 -13.96
CA PRO A 108 6.30 17.10 -14.75
C PRO A 108 4.78 17.18 -14.91
N LEU A 109 4.26 16.65 -16.01
CA LEU A 109 2.82 16.42 -16.12
C LEU A 109 2.44 15.27 -15.17
N ILE A 110 1.60 15.59 -14.18
CA ILE A 110 1.12 14.60 -13.22
C ILE A 110 -0.31 14.23 -13.55
N SER A 111 -0.56 12.96 -13.79
CA SER A 111 -1.87 12.40 -14.08
C SER A 111 -2.22 11.30 -13.06
N SER A 112 -3.50 10.99 -12.96
CA SER A 112 -3.99 9.95 -12.05
C SER A 112 -5.02 9.07 -12.75
N THR A 113 -4.97 7.78 -12.49
CA THR A 113 -5.84 6.77 -13.08
C THR A 113 -6.41 5.84 -12.01
N ARG A 114 -7.23 4.88 -12.42
CA ARG A 114 -7.93 3.96 -11.50
C ARG A 114 -8.68 4.72 -10.39
N LYS A 115 -9.54 5.67 -10.81
CA LYS A 115 -10.35 6.50 -9.93
C LYS A 115 -11.29 5.64 -9.09
N SER A 116 -11.30 5.87 -7.78
CA SER A 116 -12.29 5.28 -6.88
C SER A 116 -13.70 5.86 -7.12
N PRO A 117 -14.76 5.09 -6.88
CA PRO A 117 -16.13 5.60 -6.97
C PRO A 117 -16.46 6.63 -5.88
N TYR A 118 -15.78 6.60 -4.74
CA TYR A 118 -16.02 7.56 -3.65
C TYR A 118 -15.14 8.81 -3.74
N TYR A 119 -15.52 9.84 -2.98
CA TYR A 119 -14.77 11.10 -2.81
C TYR A 119 -14.87 11.56 -1.35
N GLU A 120 -14.00 12.46 -0.97
CA GLU A 120 -13.97 13.04 0.37
C GLU A 120 -14.27 14.54 0.32
N ASN A 121 -14.77 15.09 1.44
CA ASN A 121 -14.97 16.52 1.62
C ASN A 121 -14.17 16.98 2.83
N TYR A 122 -13.49 18.09 2.69
CA TYR A 122 -12.64 18.70 3.72
C TYR A 122 -13.22 20.07 4.11
N PHE A 123 -13.92 20.13 5.22
CA PHE A 123 -14.48 21.35 5.81
C PHE A 123 -13.93 21.54 7.21
N LEU A 124 -12.59 21.55 7.33
CA LEU A 124 -11.89 21.60 8.59
C LEU A 124 -11.43 23.02 8.92
N GLY A 125 -11.65 23.43 10.18
CA GLY A 125 -11.28 24.76 10.65
C GLY A 125 -12.13 25.89 10.08
N ASN A 126 -11.76 27.12 10.39
CA ASN A 126 -12.52 28.33 10.05
C ASN A 126 -12.08 28.97 8.72
N ASP A 127 -10.96 28.55 8.16
CA ASP A 127 -10.42 29.06 6.90
C ASP A 127 -11.08 28.36 5.71
N LYS A 128 -12.12 28.99 5.16
CA LYS A 128 -12.88 28.47 4.03
C LYS A 128 -12.04 28.31 2.74
N SER A 129 -10.90 29.00 2.60
CA SER A 129 -10.02 28.85 1.45
C SER A 129 -9.35 27.48 1.39
N LYS A 130 -9.31 26.76 2.51
CA LYS A 130 -8.81 25.39 2.63
C LYS A 130 -9.91 24.33 2.59
N TRP A 131 -11.17 24.74 2.40
CA TRP A 131 -12.25 23.79 2.23
C TRP A 131 -12.25 23.25 0.81
N ALA A 132 -12.41 21.95 0.70
CA ALA A 132 -12.47 21.28 -0.60
C ALA A 132 -13.57 20.22 -0.60
N SER A 133 -14.41 20.27 -1.62
CA SER A 133 -15.44 19.25 -1.86
C SER A 133 -15.08 18.37 -3.05
N GLU A 134 -15.66 17.17 -3.08
CA GLU A 134 -15.43 16.19 -4.15
C GLU A 134 -13.95 15.92 -4.41
N VAL A 135 -13.15 15.83 -3.36
CA VAL A 135 -11.74 15.42 -3.46
C VAL A 135 -11.69 13.99 -3.95
N ARG A 136 -11.23 13.80 -5.17
CA ARG A 136 -11.18 12.50 -5.82
C ARG A 136 -10.01 11.68 -5.30
N VAL A 137 -10.19 10.37 -5.40
CA VAL A 137 -9.29 9.36 -4.86
C VAL A 137 -8.91 8.39 -5.98
N PHE A 138 -7.63 8.03 -6.06
CA PHE A 138 -7.06 7.24 -7.15
C PHE A 138 -6.15 6.16 -6.60
N ASN A 139 -5.99 5.05 -7.33
CA ASN A 139 -5.04 3.98 -6.97
C ASN A 139 -3.71 4.10 -7.72
N GLU A 140 -3.59 5.08 -8.63
CA GLU A 140 -2.40 5.24 -9.44
C GLU A 140 -2.16 6.71 -9.78
N VAL A 141 -0.89 7.15 -9.67
CA VAL A 141 -0.41 8.48 -10.07
C VAL A 141 0.83 8.31 -10.94
N THR A 142 0.87 9.01 -12.07
CA THR A 142 1.98 8.98 -13.03
C THR A 142 2.55 10.37 -13.23
N TYR A 143 3.86 10.48 -13.14
CA TYR A 143 4.66 11.66 -13.49
C TYR A 143 5.27 11.43 -14.87
N SER A 144 4.74 12.05 -15.89
CA SER A 144 5.26 11.92 -17.23
C SER A 144 6.53 12.76 -17.40
N ASN A 145 7.55 12.16 -17.98
CA ASN A 145 8.85 12.78 -18.18
C ASN A 145 9.45 13.37 -16.89
N VAL A 146 9.41 12.62 -15.79
CA VAL A 146 10.10 13.01 -14.55
C VAL A 146 11.61 13.22 -14.81
N TYR A 147 12.18 12.45 -15.72
CA TYR A 147 13.41 12.72 -16.45
C TYR A 147 13.14 12.59 -17.95
N SER A 148 14.01 13.10 -18.80
CA SER A 148 13.82 13.00 -20.25
C SER A 148 13.61 11.56 -20.70
N ASN A 149 12.44 11.25 -21.30
CA ASN A 149 11.99 9.92 -21.71
C ASN A 149 11.92 8.90 -20.57
N ILE A 150 11.67 9.36 -19.35
CA ILE A 150 11.45 8.49 -18.18
C ILE A 150 10.23 8.99 -17.43
N ASP A 151 9.27 8.11 -17.24
CA ASP A 151 8.10 8.31 -16.40
C ASP A 151 8.33 7.67 -15.02
N PHE A 152 7.71 8.24 -14.00
CA PHE A 152 7.60 7.65 -12.68
C PHE A 152 6.14 7.38 -12.38
N LYS A 153 5.81 6.15 -12.06
CA LYS A 153 4.47 5.72 -11.70
C LYS A 153 4.46 5.15 -10.30
N ILE A 154 3.51 5.59 -9.46
CA ILE A 154 3.29 5.05 -8.13
C ILE A 154 1.84 4.57 -8.02
N TYR A 155 1.65 3.39 -7.48
CA TYR A 155 0.34 2.73 -7.50
C TYR A 155 0.19 1.71 -6.36
N GLU A 156 -1.07 1.43 -6.04
CA GLU A 156 -1.44 0.35 -5.13
C GLU A 156 -1.55 -0.96 -5.92
N SER A 157 -0.96 -2.02 -5.39
CA SER A 157 -1.04 -3.37 -5.94
C SER A 157 -1.07 -4.40 -4.81
N TYR A 158 -2.17 -5.13 -4.69
CA TYR A 158 -2.39 -6.16 -3.65
C TYR A 158 -2.10 -5.64 -2.23
N SER A 159 -2.67 -4.48 -1.89
CA SER A 159 -2.48 -3.79 -0.60
C SER A 159 -1.02 -3.37 -0.29
N ASN A 160 -0.16 -3.35 -1.31
CA ASN A 160 1.19 -2.81 -1.22
C ASN A 160 1.31 -1.55 -2.08
N MET A 161 2.11 -0.61 -1.62
CA MET A 161 2.54 0.51 -2.43
C MET A 161 3.69 0.07 -3.33
N LYS A 162 3.58 0.33 -4.62
CA LYS A 162 4.62 0.05 -5.62
C LYS A 162 4.92 1.29 -6.44
N TYR A 163 6.10 1.33 -7.00
CA TYR A 163 6.44 2.34 -7.99
C TYR A 163 7.29 1.76 -9.12
N ASP A 164 7.15 2.33 -10.31
CA ASP A 164 7.94 1.98 -11.48
C ASP A 164 8.63 3.21 -12.05
N PHE A 165 9.87 3.05 -12.50
CA PHE A 165 10.46 3.93 -13.49
C PHE A 165 10.33 3.28 -14.86
N ILE A 166 9.66 3.97 -15.78
CA ILE A 166 9.40 3.50 -17.14
C ILE A 166 10.33 4.28 -18.07
N VAL A 167 11.38 3.61 -18.54
CA VAL A 167 12.41 4.21 -19.40
C VAL A 167 12.06 3.91 -20.86
N SER A 168 11.54 4.88 -21.55
CA SER A 168 11.20 4.79 -22.99
C SER A 168 12.47 4.78 -23.86
N PRO A 169 12.41 4.31 -25.11
CA PRO A 169 13.52 4.43 -26.07
C PRO A 169 14.09 5.86 -26.10
N GLY A 170 15.42 5.98 -26.02
CA GLY A 170 16.11 7.26 -25.88
C GLY A 170 16.26 7.80 -24.46
N GLY A 171 15.58 7.22 -23.48
CA GLY A 171 15.78 7.51 -22.07
C GLY A 171 17.08 6.93 -21.53
N ASN A 172 17.67 7.63 -20.58
CA ASN A 172 18.87 7.15 -19.89
C ASN A 172 18.58 6.86 -18.42
N TYR A 173 18.42 5.59 -18.07
CA TYR A 173 18.13 5.16 -16.69
C TYR A 173 19.16 5.68 -15.66
N LYS A 174 20.39 6.02 -16.09
CA LYS A 174 21.43 6.57 -15.21
C LYS A 174 21.10 7.97 -14.69
N ASN A 175 20.11 8.65 -15.31
CA ASN A 175 19.61 9.94 -14.82
C ASN A 175 18.73 9.79 -13.58
N ILE A 176 18.25 8.57 -13.29
CA ILE A 176 17.45 8.31 -12.10
C ILE A 176 18.36 8.38 -10.87
N GLU A 177 18.25 9.47 -10.14
CA GLU A 177 18.94 9.74 -8.89
C GLU A 177 17.90 10.06 -7.80
N ILE A 178 17.77 9.18 -6.81
CA ILE A 178 16.82 9.31 -5.73
C ILE A 178 17.57 9.68 -4.46
N GLU A 179 17.36 10.91 -4.00
CA GLU A 179 18.05 11.45 -2.81
C GLU A 179 17.15 11.32 -1.58
N TYR A 180 17.64 10.64 -0.54
CA TYR A 180 16.97 10.50 0.74
C TYR A 180 17.49 11.54 1.73
N LYS A 181 16.59 12.39 2.27
CA LYS A 181 16.91 13.39 3.29
C LYS A 181 16.08 13.17 4.53
N GLY A 182 16.73 13.11 5.67
CA GLY A 182 16.10 12.90 6.97
C GLY A 182 16.09 11.45 7.42
N ALA A 183 16.67 10.50 6.67
CA ALA A 183 16.90 9.16 7.18
C ALA A 183 17.95 9.19 8.29
N ASP A 184 17.74 8.43 9.37
CA ASP A 184 18.73 8.25 10.43
C ASP A 184 19.88 7.36 9.97
N ASP A 185 19.57 6.37 9.12
CA ASP A 185 20.54 5.53 8.44
C ASP A 185 20.00 5.07 7.09
N LEU A 186 20.89 4.81 6.14
CA LEU A 186 20.57 4.38 4.79
C LEU A 186 21.63 3.44 4.27
N TYR A 187 21.30 2.18 4.05
CA TYR A 187 22.24 1.17 3.59
C TYR A 187 21.58 0.09 2.73
N ILE A 188 22.43 -0.65 2.01
CA ILE A 188 22.01 -1.81 1.22
C ILE A 188 22.62 -3.06 1.85
N GLU A 189 21.80 -4.01 2.22
CA GLU A 189 22.21 -5.32 2.70
C GLU A 189 21.55 -6.41 1.86
N ASN A 190 22.36 -7.36 1.38
CA ASN A 190 21.88 -8.45 0.51
C ASN A 190 21.04 -7.98 -0.70
N GLY A 191 21.29 -6.74 -1.19
CA GLY A 191 20.56 -6.12 -2.30
C GLY A 191 19.22 -5.49 -1.95
N VAL A 192 18.82 -5.50 -0.69
CA VAL A 192 17.65 -4.83 -0.11
C VAL A 192 18.10 -3.47 0.43
N LEU A 193 17.35 -2.42 0.14
CA LEU A 193 17.59 -1.08 0.69
C LEU A 193 16.83 -0.93 2.00
N TYR A 194 17.52 -0.45 3.03
CA TYR A 194 16.97 -0.10 4.33
C TYR A 194 17.08 1.40 4.54
N VAL A 195 15.96 2.04 4.80
CA VAL A 195 15.87 3.46 5.17
C VAL A 195 15.36 3.53 6.59
N LYS A 196 16.25 3.84 7.52
CA LYS A 196 15.93 3.91 8.95
C LYS A 196 15.36 5.27 9.31
N THR A 197 14.33 5.27 10.14
CA THR A 197 13.79 6.48 10.77
C THR A 197 13.54 6.23 12.26
N THR A 198 13.33 7.29 13.03
CA THR A 198 13.02 7.16 14.47
C THR A 198 11.68 6.51 14.77
N ILE A 199 10.79 6.37 13.79
CA ILE A 199 9.42 5.87 13.99
C ILE A 199 9.21 4.52 13.33
N THR A 200 9.52 4.41 12.02
CA THR A 200 9.32 3.20 11.23
C THR A 200 10.35 3.11 10.12
N ASP A 201 10.71 1.92 9.72
CA ASP A 201 11.67 1.69 8.65
C ASP A 201 10.96 1.54 7.32
N ILE A 202 11.57 2.07 6.25
CA ILE A 202 11.19 1.75 4.88
C ILE A 202 12.16 0.68 4.37
N ILE A 203 11.63 -0.38 3.81
CA ILE A 203 12.41 -1.47 3.23
C ILE A 203 12.01 -1.62 1.77
N GLU A 204 13.00 -1.51 0.89
CA GLU A 204 12.78 -1.74 -0.54
C GLU A 204 13.51 -3.02 -0.98
N ASN A 205 12.77 -3.97 -1.49
CA ASN A 205 13.33 -5.22 -1.99
C ASN A 205 14.28 -4.99 -3.18
N LYS A 206 15.08 -6.00 -3.47
CA LYS A 206 15.93 -6.01 -4.69
C LYS A 206 15.12 -5.52 -5.89
N PRO A 207 15.62 -4.56 -6.65
CA PRO A 207 14.90 -4.02 -7.78
C PRO A 207 14.72 -5.10 -8.84
N TYR A 208 13.49 -5.24 -9.32
CA TYR A 208 13.15 -6.08 -10.45
C TYR A 208 13.07 -5.21 -11.69
N ALA A 209 13.76 -5.60 -12.76
CA ALA A 209 13.65 -4.88 -14.03
C ALA A 209 13.34 -5.84 -15.18
N TYR A 210 12.62 -5.35 -16.17
CA TYR A 210 12.23 -6.16 -17.33
C TYR A 210 11.91 -5.31 -18.55
N GLN A 211 11.87 -5.96 -19.70
CA GLN A 211 11.38 -5.44 -20.97
C GLN A 211 10.30 -6.38 -21.52
N ILE A 212 9.39 -5.85 -22.33
CA ILE A 212 8.48 -6.65 -23.12
C ILE A 212 9.02 -6.69 -24.55
N ILE A 213 9.45 -7.87 -24.99
CA ILE A 213 10.00 -8.12 -26.33
C ILE A 213 9.16 -9.21 -26.98
N ASP A 214 8.55 -8.90 -28.13
CA ASP A 214 7.68 -9.81 -28.88
C ASP A 214 6.53 -10.43 -28.04
N GLY A 215 6.04 -9.65 -27.05
CA GLY A 215 4.97 -10.07 -26.15
C GLY A 215 5.46 -10.83 -24.91
N GLU A 216 6.73 -11.17 -24.83
CA GLU A 216 7.31 -11.89 -23.70
C GLU A 216 8.01 -10.94 -22.72
N LYS A 217 7.89 -11.24 -21.41
CA LYS A 217 8.53 -10.51 -20.33
C LYS A 217 9.97 -11.01 -20.10
N ILE A 218 10.93 -10.26 -20.60
CA ILE A 218 12.36 -10.58 -20.50
C ILE A 218 12.96 -9.86 -19.29
N LYS A 219 13.44 -10.63 -18.31
CA LYS A 219 14.06 -10.11 -17.09
C LYS A 219 15.40 -9.42 -17.40
N VAL A 220 15.60 -8.23 -16.87
CA VAL A 220 16.86 -7.48 -16.92
C VAL A 220 17.50 -7.49 -15.53
N LYS A 221 18.80 -7.83 -15.44
CA LYS A 221 19.53 -7.80 -14.17
C LYS A 221 19.64 -6.36 -13.69
N CYS A 222 19.08 -6.07 -12.53
CA CYS A 222 19.07 -4.75 -11.91
C CYS A 222 19.55 -4.85 -10.47
N ASN A 223 20.35 -3.89 -10.02
CA ASN A 223 20.79 -3.78 -8.63
C ASN A 223 20.69 -2.32 -8.18
N PHE A 224 20.47 -2.11 -6.89
CA PHE A 224 20.65 -0.83 -6.24
C PHE A 224 22.15 -0.48 -6.16
N LYS A 225 22.44 0.81 -6.28
CA LYS A 225 23.74 1.42 -5.94
C LYS A 225 23.48 2.62 -5.05
N LEU A 226 24.12 2.65 -3.89
CA LEU A 226 24.01 3.76 -2.95
C LEU A 226 25.31 4.56 -2.96
N GLN A 227 25.20 5.88 -3.14
CA GLN A 227 26.31 6.84 -3.05
C GLN A 227 25.91 7.92 -2.04
N LYS A 228 26.42 7.82 -0.81
CA LYS A 228 25.98 8.63 0.33
C LYS A 228 24.45 8.42 0.54
N ASN A 229 23.68 9.47 0.35
CA ASN A 229 22.21 9.45 0.46
C ASN A 229 21.48 9.42 -0.91
N ILE A 230 22.18 9.07 -1.99
CA ILE A 230 21.62 9.00 -3.33
C ILE A 230 21.58 7.55 -3.78
N LEU A 231 20.36 7.04 -4.01
CA LEU A 231 20.10 5.74 -4.61
C LEU A 231 20.09 5.87 -6.13
N LYS A 232 20.74 4.92 -6.79
CA LYS A 232 20.80 4.77 -8.26
C LYS A 232 20.57 3.30 -8.62
N PHE A 233 20.32 3.04 -9.89
CA PHE A 233 20.21 1.70 -10.44
C PHE A 233 21.44 1.32 -11.26
N SER A 234 21.74 0.02 -11.29
CA SER A 234 22.80 -0.55 -12.11
C SER A 234 22.27 -1.73 -12.90
N LEU A 235 22.48 -1.70 -14.20
CA LEU A 235 22.11 -2.77 -15.13
C LEU A 235 23.38 -3.39 -15.71
N PRO A 236 24.02 -4.35 -15.01
CA PRO A 236 25.37 -4.83 -15.35
C PRO A 236 25.44 -5.54 -16.70
N ASN A 237 24.33 -6.15 -17.14
CA ASN A 237 24.27 -6.88 -18.42
C ASN A 237 23.67 -6.03 -19.57
N GLY A 238 23.34 -4.73 -19.29
CA GLY A 238 22.65 -3.88 -20.25
C GLY A 238 21.19 -4.30 -20.48
N TYR A 239 20.59 -3.70 -21.51
CA TYR A 239 19.23 -3.97 -21.97
C TYR A 239 19.08 -3.47 -23.43
N ASP A 240 18.04 -3.85 -24.12
CA ASP A 240 17.72 -3.36 -25.47
C ASP A 240 17.20 -1.90 -25.39
N LYS A 241 18.01 -0.94 -25.82
CA LYS A 241 17.66 0.49 -25.78
C LYS A 241 16.58 0.91 -26.79
N THR A 242 16.21 0.04 -27.69
CA THR A 242 15.11 0.27 -28.66
C THR A 242 13.75 -0.09 -28.11
N LYS A 243 13.71 -0.74 -26.95
CA LYS A 243 12.50 -1.17 -26.24
C LYS A 243 12.40 -0.46 -24.91
N GLU A 244 11.16 -0.35 -24.41
CA GLU A 244 10.90 0.18 -23.08
C GLU A 244 11.53 -0.71 -22.00
N LEU A 245 12.13 -0.09 -20.97
CA LEU A 245 12.62 -0.76 -19.79
C LEU A 245 11.78 -0.34 -18.59
N ILE A 246 11.27 -1.30 -17.84
CA ILE A 246 10.54 -1.07 -16.59
C ILE A 246 11.44 -1.48 -15.44
N ILE A 247 11.66 -0.56 -14.48
CA ILE A 247 12.36 -0.81 -13.22
C ILE A 247 11.31 -0.72 -12.13
N ASP A 248 10.97 -1.88 -11.51
CA ASP A 248 9.91 -2.12 -10.52
C ASP A 248 10.55 -2.52 -9.18
N PRO A 249 10.97 -1.58 -8.32
CA PRO A 249 11.32 -1.86 -6.95
C PRO A 249 10.05 -2.10 -6.13
N VAL A 250 10.05 -3.15 -5.34
CA VAL A 250 8.93 -3.44 -4.44
C VAL A 250 9.16 -2.77 -3.11
N LEU A 251 8.36 -1.75 -2.81
CA LEU A 251 8.35 -1.08 -1.52
C LEU A 251 7.59 -1.95 -0.52
N ILE A 252 8.27 -2.42 0.51
CA ILE A 252 7.64 -3.09 1.64
C ILE A 252 7.51 -2.07 2.77
N PHE A 253 6.33 -1.52 2.94
CA PHE A 253 5.92 -1.07 4.26
C PHE A 253 5.67 -2.34 5.08
N SER A 254 6.05 -2.37 6.37
CA SER A 254 5.82 -3.50 7.26
C SER A 254 4.45 -4.10 6.98
N SER A 255 4.41 -5.38 6.57
CA SER A 255 3.19 -6.02 6.09
C SER A 255 2.17 -6.02 7.21
N TYR A 256 1.10 -5.26 7.04
CA TYR A 256 -0.04 -5.28 7.93
C TYR A 256 -0.83 -6.56 7.65
N SER A 257 -1.21 -7.28 8.70
CA SER A 257 -1.96 -8.53 8.57
C SER A 257 -3.33 -8.39 7.89
N GLY A 258 -3.80 -7.15 7.70
CA GLY A 258 -5.16 -6.86 7.23
C GLY A 258 -6.24 -7.17 8.26
N SER A 259 -5.84 -7.45 9.51
CA SER A 259 -6.77 -7.70 10.61
C SER A 259 -7.49 -6.43 11.04
N THR A 260 -8.80 -6.51 11.24
CA THR A 260 -9.60 -5.48 11.93
C THR A 260 -9.64 -5.69 13.44
N ALA A 261 -9.15 -6.84 13.92
CA ALA A 261 -8.94 -7.12 15.34
C ALA A 261 -7.51 -6.81 15.76
N ASP A 262 -7.31 -6.43 17.02
CA ASP A 262 -5.99 -6.28 17.58
C ASP A 262 -5.22 -7.59 17.48
N ASN A 263 -3.97 -7.51 17.04
CA ASN A 263 -3.09 -8.67 16.90
C ASN A 263 -1.64 -8.32 17.19
N PHE A 264 -0.89 -9.29 17.69
CA PHE A 264 0.54 -9.18 17.93
C PHE A 264 1.28 -10.29 17.21
N GLY A 265 2.21 -9.93 16.33
CA GLY A 265 3.15 -10.89 15.74
C GLY A 265 4.28 -11.21 16.72
N PHE A 266 4.55 -12.50 16.94
CA PHE A 266 5.63 -12.96 17.81
C PHE A 266 6.79 -13.54 17.06
N THR A 267 6.55 -14.10 15.86
CA THR A 267 7.59 -14.76 15.09
C THR A 267 7.30 -14.69 13.60
N ALA A 268 8.36 -14.71 12.83
CA ALA A 268 8.31 -14.88 11.39
C ALA A 268 9.47 -15.77 10.95
N THR A 269 9.23 -16.58 9.92
CA THR A 269 10.24 -17.40 9.25
C THR A 269 9.97 -17.45 7.76
N TYR A 270 10.88 -18.04 7.01
CA TYR A 270 10.73 -18.20 5.55
C TYR A 270 11.22 -19.57 5.11
N ASP A 271 10.68 -20.04 3.99
CA ASP A 271 11.12 -21.28 3.37
C ASP A 271 12.14 -21.02 2.23
N THR A 272 12.65 -22.11 1.66
CA THR A 272 13.63 -22.04 0.56
C THR A 272 13.09 -21.45 -0.74
N LEU A 273 11.76 -21.29 -0.85
CA LEU A 273 11.08 -20.63 -1.97
C LEU A 273 10.88 -19.13 -1.72
N GLY A 274 11.35 -18.60 -0.57
CA GLY A 274 11.17 -17.22 -0.18
C GLY A 274 9.75 -16.88 0.32
N GLN A 275 8.93 -17.90 0.63
CA GLN A 275 7.62 -17.69 1.22
C GLN A 275 7.79 -17.40 2.71
N THR A 276 7.08 -16.41 3.23
CA THR A 276 7.17 -16.00 4.63
C THR A 276 5.99 -16.53 5.43
N TYR A 277 6.28 -17.00 6.63
CA TYR A 277 5.29 -17.46 7.60
C TYR A 277 5.34 -16.54 8.81
N GLY A 278 4.24 -15.88 9.13
CA GLY A 278 4.08 -15.07 10.32
C GLY A 278 3.11 -15.74 11.30
N ALA A 279 3.46 -15.76 12.58
CA ALA A 279 2.58 -16.27 13.63
C ALA A 279 2.46 -15.25 14.77
N GLY A 280 1.27 -15.17 15.37
CA GLY A 280 0.96 -14.24 16.43
C GLY A 280 -0.32 -14.59 17.15
N ILE A 281 -0.78 -13.69 18.02
CA ILE A 281 -2.08 -13.79 18.69
C ILE A 281 -3.03 -12.74 18.15
N ILE A 282 -4.32 -13.05 18.19
CA ILE A 282 -5.43 -12.17 17.85
C ILE A 282 -6.40 -12.06 19.02
N PHE A 283 -7.01 -10.88 19.19
CA PHE A 283 -7.88 -10.56 20.32
C PHE A 283 -9.36 -10.48 19.96
N GLY A 284 -9.74 -10.94 18.78
CA GLY A 284 -11.13 -10.88 18.33
C GLY A 284 -11.34 -11.42 16.92
N THR A 285 -12.57 -11.39 16.47
CA THR A 285 -12.92 -11.69 15.09
C THR A 285 -12.43 -10.57 14.16
N GLY A 286 -12.01 -10.92 12.93
CA GLY A 286 -11.57 -9.93 11.94
C GLY A 286 -10.14 -10.13 11.42
N TYR A 287 -9.45 -11.18 11.87
CA TYR A 287 -8.22 -11.62 11.23
C TYR A 287 -8.56 -12.22 9.84
N PRO A 288 -7.91 -11.78 8.76
CA PRO A 288 -8.22 -12.27 7.43
C PRO A 288 -7.82 -13.75 7.27
N THR A 289 -8.75 -14.55 6.76
CA THR A 289 -8.52 -15.96 6.44
C THR A 289 -8.80 -16.22 4.97
N THR A 290 -8.01 -17.07 4.34
CA THR A 290 -8.18 -17.48 2.94
C THR A 290 -9.09 -18.71 2.84
N ILE A 291 -9.69 -18.93 1.66
CA ILE A 291 -10.42 -20.17 1.36
C ILE A 291 -9.40 -21.33 1.41
N GLY A 292 -9.71 -22.37 2.22
CA GLY A 292 -8.81 -23.51 2.43
C GLY A 292 -7.87 -23.37 3.63
N ALA A 293 -7.94 -22.27 4.40
CA ALA A 293 -7.25 -22.20 5.69
C ALA A 293 -7.74 -23.32 6.63
N TYR A 294 -6.81 -23.84 7.44
CA TYR A 294 -7.07 -24.96 8.37
C TYR A 294 -8.18 -24.63 9.37
N ASP A 295 -8.15 -23.42 9.94
CA ASP A 295 -9.21 -22.87 10.76
C ASP A 295 -9.48 -21.42 10.34
N ARG A 296 -10.75 -21.05 10.30
CA ARG A 296 -11.22 -19.72 9.90
C ARG A 296 -12.02 -19.05 11.00
N THR A 297 -12.15 -19.69 12.13
CA THR A 297 -12.94 -19.23 13.28
C THR A 297 -12.05 -18.67 14.36
N TYR A 298 -12.54 -17.68 15.08
CA TYR A 298 -11.89 -17.17 16.27
C TYR A 298 -12.30 -18.05 17.45
N ASN A 299 -11.34 -18.75 18.03
CA ASN A 299 -11.55 -19.69 19.13
C ASN A 299 -10.80 -19.24 20.40
N PRO A 300 -11.36 -18.26 21.14
CA PRO A 300 -10.70 -17.82 22.38
C PRO A 300 -10.65 -18.97 23.39
N GLY A 301 -9.49 -19.11 24.02
CA GLY A 301 -9.30 -20.12 25.08
C GLY A 301 -10.28 -19.95 26.26
N PRO A 302 -10.44 -20.98 27.11
CA PRO A 302 -11.49 -21.08 28.14
C PRO A 302 -11.31 -20.15 29.36
N THR A 303 -10.30 -19.29 29.38
CA THR A 303 -10.05 -18.44 30.56
C THR A 303 -10.58 -17.03 30.38
N SER A 304 -11.31 -16.54 31.37
CA SER A 304 -11.93 -15.21 31.44
C SER A 304 -10.93 -14.05 31.50
N ILE A 305 -9.62 -14.30 31.47
CA ILE A 305 -8.59 -13.29 31.69
C ILE A 305 -7.93 -12.82 30.37
N THR A 306 -7.86 -13.67 29.35
CA THR A 306 -7.35 -13.32 28.02
C THR A 306 -8.12 -14.09 26.95
N THR A 307 -8.94 -13.37 26.20
CA THR A 307 -9.63 -13.92 25.01
C THR A 307 -8.69 -13.76 23.82
N VAL A 308 -7.81 -14.73 23.59
CA VAL A 308 -6.86 -14.70 22.47
C VAL A 308 -6.91 -16.02 21.71
N ASP A 309 -6.66 -15.93 20.41
CA ASP A 309 -6.45 -17.07 19.54
C ASP A 309 -5.12 -16.94 18.80
N VAL A 310 -4.63 -18.01 18.20
CA VAL A 310 -3.38 -18.03 17.43
C VAL A 310 -3.70 -17.79 15.95
N ALA A 311 -3.00 -16.83 15.35
CA ALA A 311 -3.06 -16.60 13.92
C ALA A 311 -1.75 -17.00 13.26
N ILE A 312 -1.84 -17.78 12.18
CA ILE A 312 -0.71 -18.14 11.33
C ILE A 312 -1.04 -17.72 9.90
N SER A 313 -0.18 -16.88 9.32
CA SER A 313 -0.30 -16.46 7.94
C SER A 313 0.90 -16.90 7.12
N LYS A 314 0.63 -17.38 5.91
CA LYS A 314 1.64 -17.68 4.90
C LYS A 314 1.56 -16.62 3.81
N TYR A 315 2.69 -16.03 3.50
CA TYR A 315 2.85 -15.06 2.40
C TYR A 315 3.75 -15.68 1.33
N ASN A 316 3.41 -15.51 0.08
CA ASN A 316 4.28 -15.90 -1.01
C ASN A 316 5.52 -14.98 -1.08
N ALA A 317 6.48 -15.29 -1.97
CA ALA A 317 7.75 -14.58 -2.06
C ALA A 317 7.62 -13.09 -2.44
N ASN A 318 6.45 -12.63 -2.88
CA ASN A 318 6.14 -11.22 -3.17
C ASN A 318 5.26 -10.56 -2.08
N GLY A 319 5.05 -11.22 -0.94
CA GLY A 319 4.36 -10.67 0.22
C GLY A 319 2.82 -10.72 0.15
N SER A 320 2.22 -11.39 -0.84
CA SER A 320 0.77 -11.64 -0.85
C SER A 320 0.40 -12.93 -0.11
N VAL A 321 -0.76 -12.95 0.53
CA VAL A 321 -1.35 -14.11 1.23
C VAL A 321 -1.96 -15.08 0.23
#